data_3b09c652b387d363c063a5419d7d1727
#
_entry.id   3b09c652b387d363c063a5419d7d1727
#
_cell.length_a   1.000
_cell.length_b   1.000
_cell.length_c   1.000
_cell.angle_alpha   90.00
_cell.angle_beta   90.00
_cell.angle_gamma   90.00
#
_symmetry.space_group_name_H-M   'P 1'
#
loop_
_entity.id
_entity.type
_entity.pdbx_description
1 polymer ?
#
loop_
_entity_poly.entity_id
_entity_poly.type
_entity_poly.pdbx_seq_one_letter_code
_entity_poly.pdbx_strand_id
1 'polypeptide(L)'
;MIEPALTTSGDASVYDEVVAPSEEISRPTEELIIGMVGAVGAGVSKTSILIKEILERDYNYQVRIIKASEIIAENAAKIGESAPENAGADRIMSLQSIGTKLREKFKQDYLAAKVIEKIALARKDNENGYNNSTKVPQPNSLRQATIIDSLKHPDETKLLRRVYGGMYWQFTVFAPESVRDERLRRLGVDKDKLQGIFNKDENDHQADHGQKVSKTAYLSDFFIRNDGENDVKLRSVLERFFEIIFNI
;
A
#
# COMPACT_ATOMS: atom_id res chain seq x y z
N MET A 1 -68.59 19.36 -32.65
CA MET A 1 -67.66 19.62 -31.53
C MET A 1 -67.40 18.28 -30.89
N ILE A 2 -66.30 17.70 -31.22
CA ILE A 2 -65.84 16.40 -30.68
C ILE A 2 -64.43 16.64 -30.19
N GLU A 3 -64.23 16.55 -28.86
CA GLU A 3 -62.92 16.57 -28.23
C GLU A 3 -62.19 15.23 -28.46
N PRO A 4 -60.90 15.21 -28.73
CA PRO A 4 -60.16 13.98 -28.71
C PRO A 4 -59.56 13.77 -27.34
N ALA A 5 -59.75 12.58 -26.79
CA ALA A 5 -59.13 12.09 -25.55
C ALA A 5 -57.64 11.97 -25.69
N LEU A 6 -56.92 12.57 -24.74
CA LEU A 6 -55.46 12.33 -24.52
C LEU A 6 -55.29 11.01 -23.80
N THR A 7 -54.76 10.02 -24.49
CA THR A 7 -54.22 8.79 -23.89
C THR A 7 -52.74 9.03 -23.52
N THR A 8 -52.47 9.22 -22.25
CA THR A 8 -51.11 9.14 -21.68
C THR A 8 -50.77 7.68 -21.44
N SER A 9 -50.07 7.05 -22.35
CA SER A 9 -49.32 5.81 -22.07
C SER A 9 -48.00 6.19 -21.43
N GLY A 10 -47.97 6.17 -20.12
CA GLY A 10 -46.73 6.24 -19.35
C GLY A 10 -45.98 4.92 -19.48
N ASP A 11 -44.88 4.96 -20.18
CA ASP A 11 -43.95 3.86 -20.26
C ASP A 11 -43.12 3.83 -18.95
N ALA A 12 -43.57 3.00 -18.02
CA ALA A 12 -42.90 2.74 -16.74
C ALA A 12 -42.25 1.36 -16.83
N SER A 13 -41.08 1.28 -17.43
CA SER A 13 -40.18 0.12 -17.22
C SER A 13 -38.82 0.36 -17.88
N VAL A 14 -38.01 1.22 -17.29
CA VAL A 14 -36.52 1.15 -17.48
C VAL A 14 -35.88 1.34 -16.09
N TYR A 15 -36.22 0.45 -15.19
CA TYR A 15 -35.26 0.07 -14.15
C TYR A 15 -34.69 -1.27 -14.61
N ASP A 16 -33.59 -1.20 -15.37
CA ASP A 16 -32.79 -2.37 -15.62
C ASP A 16 -32.57 -3.10 -14.30
N GLU A 17 -32.94 -4.38 -14.28
CA GLU A 17 -32.59 -5.31 -13.25
C GLU A 17 -31.10 -5.14 -13.00
N VAL A 18 -30.75 -4.59 -11.85
CA VAL A 18 -29.40 -4.70 -11.32
C VAL A 18 -29.23 -6.19 -11.07
N VAL A 19 -28.67 -6.88 -12.07
CA VAL A 19 -28.24 -8.27 -11.91
C VAL A 19 -27.24 -8.24 -10.77
N ALA A 20 -27.67 -8.68 -9.60
CA ALA A 20 -26.78 -8.91 -8.49
C ALA A 20 -25.65 -9.82 -9.01
N PRO A 21 -24.38 -9.49 -8.77
CA PRO A 21 -23.29 -10.36 -9.16
C PRO A 21 -23.48 -11.69 -8.43
N SER A 22 -23.98 -12.69 -9.14
CA SER A 22 -24.26 -14.03 -8.61
C SER A 22 -23.02 -14.92 -8.54
N GLU A 23 -21.84 -14.36 -8.62
CA GLU A 23 -20.61 -15.07 -8.38
C GLU A 23 -19.97 -14.49 -7.12
N GLU A 24 -20.01 -15.26 -6.03
CA GLU A 24 -19.07 -15.07 -4.93
C GLU A 24 -17.69 -14.99 -5.56
N ILE A 25 -17.05 -13.82 -5.50
CA ILE A 25 -15.65 -13.66 -5.87
C ILE A 25 -14.87 -14.41 -4.80
N SER A 26 -14.81 -15.73 -4.94
CA SER A 26 -13.98 -16.60 -4.15
C SER A 26 -12.54 -16.10 -4.35
N ARG A 27 -11.88 -15.71 -3.26
CA ARG A 27 -10.47 -15.40 -3.32
C ARG A 27 -9.74 -16.65 -3.80
N PRO A 28 -8.92 -16.57 -4.85
CA PRO A 28 -8.20 -17.72 -5.36
C PRO A 28 -7.16 -18.26 -4.36
N THR A 29 -6.86 -17.50 -3.31
CA THR A 29 -5.88 -17.81 -2.26
C THR A 29 -6.14 -16.98 -1.01
N GLU A 30 -5.72 -17.47 0.16
CA GLU A 30 -5.73 -16.69 1.41
C GLU A 30 -4.55 -15.72 1.54
N GLU A 31 -3.65 -15.65 0.56
CA GLU A 31 -2.54 -14.70 0.58
C GLU A 31 -3.01 -13.25 0.48
N LEU A 32 -2.39 -12.37 1.27
CA LEU A 32 -2.65 -10.93 1.28
C LEU A 32 -1.39 -10.16 0.90
N ILE A 33 -1.55 -9.18 0.02
CA ILE A 33 -0.53 -8.19 -0.30
C ILE A 33 -1.07 -6.82 0.07
N ILE A 34 -0.45 -6.18 1.05
CA ILE A 34 -0.91 -4.91 1.59
C ILE A 34 0.07 -3.81 1.22
N GLY A 35 -0.35 -2.88 0.36
CA GLY A 35 0.39 -1.68 0.04
C GLY A 35 0.08 -0.56 1.03
N MET A 36 1.10 -0.02 1.68
CA MET A 36 0.96 1.13 2.57
C MET A 36 1.39 2.41 1.85
N VAL A 37 0.61 3.45 1.99
CA VAL A 37 0.88 4.78 1.43
C VAL A 37 0.76 5.82 2.54
N GLY A 38 1.62 6.83 2.50
CA GLY A 38 1.53 7.97 3.41
C GLY A 38 2.74 8.87 3.30
N ALA A 39 2.55 10.12 3.70
CA ALA A 39 3.60 11.10 3.76
C ALA A 39 4.58 10.79 4.89
N VAL A 40 5.81 11.28 4.78
CA VAL A 40 6.82 11.16 5.84
C VAL A 40 6.27 11.75 7.15
N GLY A 41 6.44 11.02 8.25
CA GLY A 41 5.88 11.39 9.56
C GLY A 41 4.41 11.02 9.77
N ALA A 42 3.69 10.49 8.76
CA ALA A 42 2.30 10.05 8.93
C ALA A 42 2.16 8.81 9.84
N GLY A 43 3.25 8.09 10.09
CA GLY A 43 3.25 6.90 10.94
C GLY A 43 2.94 5.60 10.20
N VAL A 44 3.28 5.54 8.90
CA VAL A 44 3.08 4.35 8.05
C VAL A 44 3.71 3.12 8.67
N SER A 45 5.01 3.18 9.05
CA SER A 45 5.72 2.02 9.61
C SER A 45 5.11 1.55 10.93
N LYS A 46 4.65 2.47 11.80
CA LYS A 46 3.95 2.10 13.03
C LYS A 46 2.63 1.39 12.71
N THR A 47 1.87 1.91 11.76
CA THR A 47 0.62 1.29 11.30
C THR A 47 0.87 -0.08 10.68
N SER A 48 1.95 -0.25 9.91
CA SER A 48 2.35 -1.54 9.34
C SER A 48 2.65 -2.59 10.41
N ILE A 49 3.31 -2.19 11.51
CA ILE A 49 3.57 -3.08 12.65
C ILE A 49 2.25 -3.47 13.33
N LEU A 50 1.34 -2.52 13.53
CA LEU A 50 0.05 -2.78 14.15
C LEU A 50 -0.83 -3.71 13.28
N ILE A 51 -0.82 -3.52 11.96
CA ILE A 51 -1.46 -4.43 11.00
C ILE A 51 -0.87 -5.84 11.12
N LYS A 52 0.46 -5.95 11.19
CA LYS A 52 1.14 -7.24 11.39
C LYS A 52 0.65 -7.93 12.65
N GLU A 53 0.63 -7.23 13.80
CA GLU A 53 0.16 -7.78 15.07
C GLU A 53 -1.29 -8.27 15.00
N ILE A 54 -2.20 -7.51 14.37
CA ILE A 54 -3.60 -7.89 14.19
C ILE A 54 -3.71 -9.16 13.35
N LEU A 55 -3.05 -9.19 12.19
CA LEU A 55 -3.11 -10.33 11.29
C LEU A 55 -2.52 -11.61 11.91
N GLU A 56 -1.42 -11.49 12.66
CA GLU A 56 -0.78 -12.64 13.32
C GLU A 56 -1.63 -13.16 14.48
N ARG A 57 -2.14 -12.26 15.34
CA ARG A 57 -2.87 -12.64 16.55
C ARG A 57 -4.30 -13.11 16.27
N ASP A 58 -5.03 -12.34 15.44
CA ASP A 58 -6.48 -12.50 15.32
C ASP A 58 -6.89 -13.34 14.09
N TYR A 59 -6.01 -13.38 13.07
CA TYR A 59 -6.30 -14.06 11.80
C TYR A 59 -5.34 -15.20 11.47
N ASN A 60 -4.38 -15.49 12.34
CA ASN A 60 -3.38 -16.57 12.17
C ASN A 60 -2.58 -16.49 10.85
N TYR A 61 -2.19 -15.27 10.44
CA TYR A 61 -1.33 -15.04 9.29
C TYR A 61 0.15 -15.08 9.68
N GLN A 62 0.99 -15.53 8.76
CA GLN A 62 2.42 -15.27 8.80
C GLN A 62 2.69 -13.96 8.04
N VAL A 63 3.20 -12.94 8.74
CA VAL A 63 3.33 -11.59 8.18
C VAL A 63 4.78 -11.18 8.01
N ARG A 64 5.14 -10.76 6.79
CA ARG A 64 6.42 -10.08 6.52
C ARG A 64 6.18 -8.62 6.17
N ILE A 65 7.13 -7.75 6.52
CA ILE A 65 7.14 -6.35 6.10
C ILE A 65 8.32 -6.16 5.15
N ILE A 66 8.06 -5.62 3.96
CA ILE A 66 9.07 -5.22 2.98
C ILE A 66 9.10 -3.69 2.97
N LYS A 67 10.23 -3.10 3.37
CA LYS A 67 10.39 -1.65 3.38
C LYS A 67 10.95 -1.16 2.04
N ALA A 68 10.23 -0.25 1.39
CA ALA A 68 10.70 0.39 0.16
C ALA A 68 12.04 1.11 0.38
N SER A 69 12.29 1.67 1.58
CA SER A 69 13.55 2.30 1.95
C SER A 69 14.74 1.34 1.93
N GLU A 70 14.56 0.08 2.28
CA GLU A 70 15.59 -0.96 2.21
C GLU A 70 15.87 -1.32 0.76
N ILE A 71 14.83 -1.49 -0.07
CA ILE A 71 14.98 -1.73 -1.52
C ILE A 71 15.72 -0.57 -2.19
N ILE A 72 15.41 0.67 -1.84
CA ILE A 72 16.10 1.85 -2.37
C ILE A 72 17.58 1.80 -1.99
N ALA A 73 17.91 1.52 -0.72
CA ALA A 73 19.29 1.44 -0.25
C ALA A 73 20.07 0.30 -0.94
N GLU A 74 19.50 -0.89 -1.05
CA GLU A 74 20.08 -2.06 -1.74
C GLU A 74 20.38 -1.80 -3.23
N ASN A 75 19.59 -0.93 -3.86
CA ASN A 75 19.73 -0.64 -5.30
C ASN A 75 20.45 0.68 -5.59
N ALA A 76 20.87 1.44 -4.58
CA ALA A 76 21.53 2.74 -4.73
C ALA A 76 22.80 2.65 -5.59
N ALA A 77 23.61 1.61 -5.41
CA ALA A 77 24.83 1.39 -6.19
C ALA A 77 24.59 1.26 -7.70
N LYS A 78 23.40 0.84 -8.14
CA LYS A 78 23.03 0.74 -9.58
C LYS A 78 22.97 2.10 -10.27
N ILE A 79 22.88 3.18 -9.50
CA ILE A 79 22.87 4.56 -9.98
C ILE A 79 24.11 5.35 -9.50
N GLY A 80 25.11 4.67 -8.95
CA GLY A 80 26.34 5.29 -8.43
C GLY A 80 26.15 6.05 -7.12
N GLU A 81 25.08 5.75 -6.37
CA GLU A 81 24.75 6.38 -5.10
C GLU A 81 24.94 5.40 -3.92
N SER A 82 24.96 5.96 -2.70
CA SER A 82 24.92 5.19 -1.44
C SER A 82 23.95 5.85 -0.48
N ALA A 83 23.18 5.04 0.22
CA ALA A 83 22.27 5.54 1.26
C ALA A 83 23.01 5.63 2.60
N PRO A 84 22.87 6.74 3.38
CA PRO A 84 23.43 6.85 4.72
C PRO A 84 22.89 5.74 5.63
N GLU A 85 23.73 5.16 6.46
CA GLU A 85 23.34 4.11 7.41
C GLU A 85 22.55 4.66 8.60
N ASN A 86 22.98 5.83 9.12
CA ASN A 86 22.38 6.43 10.30
C ASN A 86 20.99 6.98 10.01
N ALA A 87 20.03 6.71 10.90
CA ALA A 87 18.70 7.31 10.86
C ALA A 87 18.78 8.85 11.01
N GLY A 88 17.79 9.56 10.46
CA GLY A 88 17.69 11.01 10.56
C GLY A 88 17.30 11.69 9.24
N ALA A 89 17.33 13.01 9.23
CA ALA A 89 16.92 13.83 8.10
C ALA A 89 17.72 13.53 6.82
N ASP A 90 19.04 13.40 6.93
CA ASP A 90 19.92 13.16 5.79
C ASP A 90 19.63 11.82 5.11
N ARG A 91 19.34 10.78 5.90
CA ARG A 91 18.91 9.49 5.35
C ARG A 91 17.56 9.60 4.64
N ILE A 92 16.59 10.30 5.23
CA ILE A 92 15.26 10.49 4.62
C ILE A 92 15.42 11.20 3.27
N MET A 93 16.12 12.33 3.24
CA MET A 93 16.33 13.13 2.02
C MET A 93 17.12 12.37 0.96
N SER A 94 18.15 11.60 1.36
CA SER A 94 18.94 10.77 0.47
C SER A 94 18.07 9.66 -0.14
N LEU A 95 17.31 8.92 0.65
CA LEU A 95 16.43 7.86 0.14
C LEU A 95 15.33 8.40 -0.78
N GLN A 96 14.77 9.59 -0.50
CA GLN A 96 13.84 10.27 -1.41
C GLN A 96 14.51 10.56 -2.76
N SER A 97 15.73 11.10 -2.75
CA SER A 97 16.49 11.41 -3.96
C SER A 97 16.87 10.16 -4.75
N ILE A 98 17.43 9.15 -4.08
CA ILE A 98 17.81 7.87 -4.69
C ILE A 98 16.59 7.18 -5.30
N GLY A 99 15.47 7.16 -4.58
CA GLY A 99 14.22 6.57 -5.08
C GLY A 99 13.72 7.23 -6.35
N THR A 100 13.78 8.57 -6.44
CA THR A 100 13.45 9.32 -7.66
C THR A 100 14.41 8.96 -8.79
N LYS A 101 15.72 8.97 -8.58
CA LYS A 101 16.73 8.60 -9.59
C LYS A 101 16.60 7.13 -10.06
N LEU A 102 16.24 6.21 -9.19
CA LEU A 102 15.98 4.82 -9.57
C LEU A 102 14.76 4.71 -10.51
N ARG A 103 13.66 5.44 -10.19
CA ARG A 103 12.49 5.49 -11.07
C ARG A 103 12.81 6.14 -12.42
N GLU A 104 13.59 7.21 -12.41
CA GLU A 104 14.04 7.89 -13.63
C GLU A 104 14.88 6.98 -14.53
N LYS A 105 15.87 6.29 -13.95
CA LYS A 105 16.78 5.42 -14.69
C LYS A 105 16.10 4.17 -15.26
N PHE A 106 15.19 3.56 -14.51
CA PHE A 106 14.58 2.29 -14.87
C PHE A 106 13.14 2.46 -15.33
N LYS A 107 12.20 2.71 -14.39
CA LYS A 107 10.78 3.00 -14.63
C LYS A 107 10.13 3.49 -13.35
N GLN A 108 8.98 4.19 -13.46
CA GLN A 108 8.19 4.66 -12.31
C GLN A 108 7.74 3.52 -11.36
N ASP A 109 7.54 2.32 -11.89
CA ASP A 109 7.12 1.12 -11.16
C ASP A 109 8.28 0.24 -10.65
N TYR A 110 9.53 0.69 -10.82
CA TYR A 110 10.74 -0.09 -10.51
C TYR A 110 10.77 -0.67 -9.09
N LEU A 111 10.39 0.13 -8.09
CA LEU A 111 10.42 -0.33 -6.70
C LEU A 111 9.37 -1.42 -6.45
N ALA A 112 8.18 -1.29 -7.05
CA ALA A 112 7.17 -2.34 -6.99
C ALA A 112 7.62 -3.63 -7.71
N ALA A 113 8.33 -3.52 -8.84
CA ALA A 113 8.91 -4.69 -9.50
C ALA A 113 9.92 -5.40 -8.59
N LYS A 114 10.74 -4.66 -7.83
CA LYS A 114 11.65 -5.23 -6.83
C LYS A 114 10.94 -5.86 -5.63
N VAL A 115 9.81 -5.29 -5.20
CA VAL A 115 8.93 -5.92 -4.20
C VAL A 115 8.41 -7.26 -4.72
N ILE A 116 7.89 -7.30 -5.95
CA ILE A 116 7.38 -8.53 -6.57
C ILE A 116 8.47 -9.61 -6.65
N GLU A 117 9.69 -9.22 -7.04
CA GLU A 117 10.85 -10.12 -7.05
C GLU A 117 11.13 -10.72 -5.65
N LYS A 118 11.14 -9.88 -4.60
CA LYS A 118 11.34 -10.35 -3.22
C LYS A 118 10.22 -11.30 -2.75
N ILE A 119 8.97 -11.02 -3.11
CA ILE A 119 7.83 -11.90 -2.78
C ILE A 119 7.96 -13.24 -3.52
N ALA A 120 8.32 -13.22 -4.80
CA ALA A 120 8.49 -14.43 -5.60
C ALA A 120 9.63 -15.33 -5.06
N LEU A 121 10.76 -14.73 -4.66
CA LEU A 121 11.87 -15.46 -4.04
C LEU A 121 11.44 -16.11 -2.72
N ALA A 122 10.76 -15.37 -1.87
CA ALA A 122 10.30 -15.88 -0.60
C ALA A 122 9.23 -16.99 -0.72
N ARG A 123 8.43 -17.00 -1.79
CA ARG A 123 7.53 -18.14 -2.09
C ARG A 123 8.31 -19.40 -2.43
N LYS A 124 9.40 -19.28 -3.24
CA LYS A 124 10.27 -20.41 -3.58
C LYS A 124 10.97 -21.01 -2.35
N ASP A 125 11.41 -20.17 -1.42
CA ASP A 125 12.06 -20.66 -0.20
C ASP A 125 11.07 -21.47 0.67
N ASN A 126 9.80 -21.07 0.69
CA ASN A 126 8.75 -21.83 1.37
C ASN A 126 8.41 -23.16 0.66
N GLU A 127 8.45 -23.20 -0.69
CA GLU A 127 8.24 -24.41 -1.48
C GLU A 127 9.37 -25.44 -1.31
N ASN A 128 10.61 -24.99 -1.14
CA ASN A 128 11.77 -25.86 -0.91
C ASN A 128 11.75 -26.58 0.46
N GLY A 129 10.90 -26.13 1.39
CA GLY A 129 10.63 -26.83 2.66
C GLY A 129 9.71 -28.04 2.54
N TYR A 130 9.18 -28.35 1.35
CA TYR A 130 8.34 -29.53 1.12
C TYR A 130 9.15 -30.79 0.88
N ASN A 131 8.85 -31.80 1.68
CA ASN A 131 9.34 -33.14 1.45
C ASN A 131 9.04 -33.60 0.01
N ASN A 132 10.08 -33.95 -0.74
CA ASN A 132 10.07 -34.47 -2.10
C ASN A 132 9.32 -35.82 -2.30
N SER A 133 8.41 -36.22 -1.40
CA SER A 133 7.78 -37.52 -1.42
C SER A 133 6.41 -37.63 -2.11
N THR A 134 5.80 -36.50 -2.46
CA THR A 134 4.55 -36.50 -3.24
C THR A 134 4.60 -35.49 -4.37
N LYS A 135 4.59 -35.98 -5.62
CA LYS A 135 4.60 -35.19 -6.86
C LYS A 135 3.31 -34.39 -7.13
N VAL A 136 2.47 -34.19 -6.16
CA VAL A 136 1.25 -33.39 -6.29
C VAL A 136 1.49 -32.08 -5.53
N PRO A 137 1.52 -30.91 -6.21
CA PRO A 137 1.53 -29.64 -5.51
C PRO A 137 0.26 -29.56 -4.66
N GLN A 138 0.40 -29.72 -3.36
CA GLN A 138 -0.68 -29.38 -2.45
C GLN A 138 -0.77 -27.85 -2.45
N PRO A 139 -1.92 -27.26 -2.71
CA PRO A 139 -2.08 -25.83 -2.53
C PRO A 139 -1.85 -25.54 -1.06
N ASN A 140 -0.70 -24.91 -0.76
CA ASN A 140 -0.42 -24.45 0.56
C ASN A 140 -1.35 -23.27 0.83
N SER A 141 -2.44 -23.55 1.52
CA SER A 141 -3.32 -22.54 2.10
C SER A 141 -2.63 -21.84 3.29
N LEU A 142 -1.36 -21.48 3.13
CA LEU A 142 -0.67 -20.70 4.13
C LEU A 142 -1.25 -19.30 4.09
N ARG A 143 -1.90 -18.91 5.16
CA ARG A 143 -2.26 -17.52 5.43
C ARG A 143 -0.99 -16.70 5.54
N GLN A 144 -0.54 -16.17 4.41
CA GLN A 144 0.65 -15.32 4.30
C GLN A 144 0.24 -13.91 3.95
N ALA A 145 0.78 -12.93 4.66
CA ALA A 145 0.61 -11.54 4.31
C ALA A 145 1.96 -10.87 4.09
N THR A 146 2.04 -10.05 3.04
CA THR A 146 3.19 -9.17 2.81
C THR A 146 2.72 -7.73 2.87
N ILE A 147 3.30 -6.96 3.80
CA ILE A 147 3.06 -5.52 3.93
C ILE A 147 4.21 -4.78 3.26
N ILE A 148 3.89 -3.85 2.37
CA ILE A 148 4.84 -3.03 1.62
C ILE A 148 4.85 -1.62 2.24
N ASP A 149 5.90 -1.27 2.96
CA ASP A 149 6.07 0.02 3.66
C ASP A 149 7.18 0.85 2.98
N SER A 150 6.89 1.88 2.25
CA SER A 150 5.66 2.45 1.76
C SER A 150 5.78 2.80 0.27
N LEU A 151 4.66 2.74 -0.42
CA LEU A 151 4.57 3.13 -1.83
C LEU A 151 4.51 4.66 -1.94
N LYS A 152 5.13 5.22 -2.99
CA LYS A 152 5.25 6.68 -3.20
C LYS A 152 4.86 7.12 -4.62
N HIS A 153 4.58 6.18 -5.52
CA HIS A 153 4.25 6.49 -6.90
C HIS A 153 3.01 5.68 -7.37
N PRO A 154 2.07 6.30 -8.11
CA PRO A 154 0.85 5.61 -8.55
C PRO A 154 1.10 4.41 -9.45
N ASP A 155 2.18 4.41 -10.24
CA ASP A 155 2.50 3.29 -11.13
C ASP A 155 2.99 2.06 -10.35
N GLU A 156 3.56 2.24 -9.15
CA GLU A 156 3.85 1.15 -8.22
C GLU A 156 2.55 0.44 -7.82
N THR A 157 1.51 1.19 -7.43
CA THR A 157 0.19 0.67 -7.11
C THR A 157 -0.44 -0.07 -8.30
N LYS A 158 -0.41 0.55 -9.49
CA LYS A 158 -0.98 -0.05 -10.72
C LYS A 158 -0.32 -1.39 -11.06
N LEU A 159 1.02 -1.47 -10.92
CA LEU A 159 1.75 -2.71 -11.16
C LEU A 159 1.35 -3.79 -10.15
N LEU A 160 1.31 -3.46 -8.85
CA LEU A 160 0.92 -4.40 -7.81
C LEU A 160 -0.53 -4.90 -8.00
N ARG A 161 -1.48 -4.01 -8.32
CA ARG A 161 -2.87 -4.40 -8.63
C ARG A 161 -2.95 -5.33 -9.85
N ARG A 162 -2.15 -5.06 -10.88
CA ARG A 162 -2.11 -5.91 -12.08
C ARG A 162 -1.59 -7.31 -11.78
N VAL A 163 -0.57 -7.42 -10.92
CA VAL A 163 0.08 -8.70 -10.60
C VAL A 163 -0.73 -9.50 -9.59
N TYR A 164 -1.28 -8.86 -8.57
CA TYR A 164 -1.90 -9.54 -7.44
C TYR A 164 -3.44 -9.52 -7.45
N GLY A 165 -4.05 -8.65 -8.27
CA GLY A 165 -5.52 -8.61 -8.40
C GLY A 165 -6.24 -8.46 -7.07
N GLY A 166 -7.18 -9.35 -6.80
CA GLY A 166 -8.01 -9.35 -5.58
C GLY A 166 -7.25 -9.69 -4.27
N MET A 167 -5.98 -10.11 -4.36
CA MET A 167 -5.12 -10.29 -3.17
C MET A 167 -4.52 -8.97 -2.66
N TYR A 168 -4.53 -7.92 -3.49
CA TYR A 168 -3.89 -6.65 -3.18
C TYR A 168 -4.87 -5.65 -2.58
N TRP A 169 -4.52 -5.13 -1.40
CA TRP A 169 -5.24 -4.06 -0.73
C TRP A 169 -4.30 -2.90 -0.42
N GLN A 170 -4.77 -1.68 -0.58
CA GLN A 170 -3.96 -0.50 -0.32
C GLN A 170 -4.56 0.37 0.78
N PHE A 171 -3.72 0.71 1.74
CA PHE A 171 -4.05 1.56 2.87
C PHE A 171 -3.29 2.87 2.80
N THR A 172 -3.99 3.98 2.88
CA THR A 172 -3.37 5.29 3.07
C THR A 172 -3.43 5.71 4.52
N VAL A 173 -2.27 6.05 5.08
CA VAL A 173 -2.13 6.62 6.42
C VAL A 173 -1.94 8.12 6.31
N PHE A 174 -2.84 8.87 6.91
CA PHE A 174 -2.82 10.33 6.94
C PHE A 174 -2.58 10.84 8.36
N ALA A 175 -1.75 11.87 8.49
CA ALA A 175 -1.64 12.71 9.68
C ALA A 175 -1.47 14.17 9.25
N PRO A 176 -2.08 15.14 9.98
CA PRO A 176 -1.87 16.57 9.73
C PRO A 176 -0.39 16.94 9.74
N GLU A 177 -0.01 17.96 8.98
CA GLU A 177 1.38 18.39 8.88
C GLU A 177 1.98 18.75 10.24
N SER A 178 1.22 19.42 11.11
CA SER A 178 1.66 19.74 12.48
C SER A 178 2.05 18.50 13.30
N VAL A 179 1.30 17.42 13.16
CA VAL A 179 1.59 16.14 13.83
C VAL A 179 2.82 15.47 13.22
N ARG A 180 2.97 15.51 11.89
CA ARG A 180 4.13 14.98 11.18
C ARG A 180 5.40 15.74 11.54
N ASP A 181 5.33 17.07 11.59
CA ASP A 181 6.41 17.97 12.02
C ASP A 181 6.90 17.62 13.43
N GLU A 182 5.97 17.52 14.39
CA GLU A 182 6.31 17.16 15.76
C GLU A 182 6.99 15.78 15.86
N ARG A 183 6.48 14.78 15.14
CA ARG A 183 7.07 13.43 15.12
C ARG A 183 8.48 13.41 14.55
N LEU A 184 8.71 14.15 13.46
CA LEU A 184 10.03 14.23 12.84
C LEU A 184 11.04 14.98 13.70
N ARG A 185 10.62 16.05 14.40
CA ARG A 185 11.47 16.75 15.37
C ARG A 185 11.86 15.84 16.54
N ARG A 186 10.95 15.01 17.05
CA ARG A 186 11.28 14.01 18.09
C ARG A 186 12.31 12.99 17.60
N LEU A 187 12.42 12.77 16.29
CA LEU A 187 13.45 11.94 15.67
C LEU A 187 14.74 12.73 15.33
N GLY A 188 14.86 13.96 15.79
CA GLY A 188 16.06 14.79 15.59
C GLY A 188 16.14 15.46 14.21
N VAL A 189 15.03 15.60 13.49
CA VAL A 189 15.01 16.33 12.21
C VAL A 189 14.93 17.84 12.48
N ASP A 190 15.93 18.59 12.00
CA ASP A 190 15.97 20.04 12.13
C ASP A 190 14.81 20.70 11.35
N LYS A 191 14.30 21.81 11.91
CA LYS A 191 13.18 22.54 11.33
C LYS A 191 13.43 22.98 9.88
N ASP A 192 14.65 23.38 9.57
CA ASP A 192 15.03 23.88 8.24
C ASP A 192 14.99 22.77 7.17
N LYS A 193 15.17 21.51 7.56
CA LYS A 193 15.10 20.33 6.67
C LYS A 193 13.68 19.82 6.45
N LEU A 194 12.75 20.10 7.39
CA LEU A 194 11.38 19.57 7.35
C LEU A 194 10.63 19.98 6.09
N GLN A 195 10.69 21.26 5.72
CA GLN A 195 9.99 21.75 4.53
C GLN A 195 10.50 21.09 3.25
N GLY A 196 11.81 20.85 3.16
CA GLY A 196 12.41 20.14 2.04
C GLY A 196 11.92 18.69 1.94
N ILE A 197 11.79 18.00 3.09
CA ILE A 197 11.25 16.63 3.17
C ILE A 197 9.79 16.58 2.73
N PHE A 198 8.95 17.49 3.23
CA PHE A 198 7.53 17.56 2.92
C PHE A 198 7.28 17.89 1.44
N ASN A 199 7.99 18.88 0.91
CA ASN A 199 7.87 19.26 -0.50
C ASN A 199 8.21 18.10 -1.45
N LYS A 200 9.26 17.32 -1.15
CA LYS A 200 9.61 16.15 -1.97
C LYS A 200 8.54 15.05 -1.92
N ASP A 201 7.89 14.86 -0.77
CA ASP A 201 6.85 13.84 -0.61
C ASP A 201 5.56 14.20 -1.37
N GLU A 202 5.14 15.46 -1.31
CA GLU A 202 3.82 15.91 -1.76
C GLU A 202 3.83 16.52 -3.16
N ASN A 203 4.90 17.22 -3.51
CA ASN A 203 4.92 18.18 -4.63
C ASN A 203 6.05 17.97 -5.63
N ASP A 204 6.60 16.79 -5.77
CA ASP A 204 7.53 16.55 -6.87
C ASP A 204 6.76 16.47 -8.21
N HIS A 205 5.82 17.43 -8.36
CA HIS A 205 4.96 17.60 -9.53
C HIS A 205 5.73 17.95 -10.80
N GLN A 206 6.98 18.42 -10.65
CA GLN A 206 7.81 18.85 -11.79
C GLN A 206 8.58 17.72 -12.43
N ALA A 207 8.75 16.58 -11.74
CA ALA A 207 9.39 15.39 -12.29
C ALA A 207 8.41 14.23 -12.39
N ASP A 208 8.27 13.64 -13.58
CA ASP A 208 7.42 12.46 -13.80
C ASP A 208 7.83 11.25 -12.95
N HIS A 209 9.06 11.24 -12.47
CA HIS A 209 9.68 10.18 -11.67
C HIS A 209 9.70 10.45 -10.16
N GLY A 210 9.27 11.66 -9.73
CA GLY A 210 9.24 12.08 -8.33
C GLY A 210 8.20 11.35 -7.49
N GLN A 211 8.22 11.62 -6.18
CA GLN A 211 7.21 11.07 -5.28
C GLN A 211 5.88 11.79 -5.52
N LYS A 212 4.80 11.02 -5.60
CA LYS A 212 3.43 11.50 -5.86
C LYS A 212 2.48 10.90 -4.83
N VAL A 213 2.78 11.11 -3.53
CA VAL A 213 2.05 10.47 -2.43
C VAL A 213 0.56 10.75 -2.50
N SER A 214 0.14 11.99 -2.75
CA SER A 214 -1.28 12.35 -2.87
C SER A 214 -1.96 11.57 -4.01
N LYS A 215 -1.36 11.51 -5.20
CA LYS A 215 -1.90 10.75 -6.34
C LYS A 215 -1.94 9.25 -6.07
N THR A 216 -0.95 8.73 -5.34
CA THR A 216 -0.90 7.32 -4.93
C THR A 216 -1.99 7.01 -3.91
N ALA A 217 -2.24 7.93 -2.98
CA ALA A 217 -3.28 7.83 -1.97
C ALA A 217 -4.69 7.70 -2.59
N TYR A 218 -5.00 8.44 -3.66
CA TYR A 218 -6.29 8.32 -4.35
C TYR A 218 -6.59 6.93 -4.90
N LEU A 219 -5.59 6.08 -5.04
CA LEU A 219 -5.75 4.69 -5.48
C LEU A 219 -5.98 3.72 -4.31
N SER A 220 -6.11 4.20 -3.08
CA SER A 220 -6.26 3.34 -1.89
C SER A 220 -7.69 2.89 -1.66
N ASP A 221 -7.80 1.68 -1.11
CA ASP A 221 -9.06 1.06 -0.73
C ASP A 221 -9.50 1.55 0.66
N PHE A 222 -8.54 1.84 1.54
CA PHE A 222 -8.78 2.29 2.91
C PHE A 222 -7.97 3.52 3.28
N PHE A 223 -8.58 4.41 4.07
CA PHE A 223 -7.96 5.64 4.55
C PHE A 223 -7.95 5.64 6.08
N ILE A 224 -6.76 5.83 6.64
CA ILE A 224 -6.52 5.78 8.08
C ILE A 224 -6.04 7.15 8.55
N ARG A 225 -6.76 7.76 9.46
CA ARG A 225 -6.32 8.96 10.16
C ARG A 225 -5.51 8.56 11.39
N ASN A 226 -4.22 8.94 11.40
CA ASN A 226 -3.27 8.62 12.47
C ASN A 226 -2.73 9.91 13.11
N ASP A 227 -3.60 10.63 13.83
CA ASP A 227 -3.27 11.85 14.56
C ASP A 227 -3.51 11.73 16.07
N GLY A 228 -3.92 10.55 16.54
CA GLY A 228 -4.14 10.28 17.97
C GLY A 228 -2.84 10.01 18.73
N GLU A 229 -2.89 10.24 20.04
CA GLU A 229 -1.78 9.97 20.95
C GLU A 229 -1.64 8.47 21.29
N ASN A 230 -2.73 7.71 21.21
CA ASN A 230 -2.74 6.29 21.53
C ASN A 230 -3.20 5.42 20.35
N ASP A 231 -2.83 4.15 20.40
CA ASP A 231 -3.08 3.19 19.33
C ASP A 231 -4.44 2.50 19.42
N VAL A 232 -5.22 2.70 20.47
CA VAL A 232 -6.50 2.00 20.71
C VAL A 232 -7.48 2.31 19.58
N LYS A 233 -7.67 3.61 19.27
CA LYS A 233 -8.55 4.02 18.17
C LYS A 233 -8.06 3.55 16.83
N LEU A 234 -6.74 3.64 16.59
CA LEU A 234 -6.11 3.19 15.35
C LEU A 234 -6.32 1.68 15.17
N ARG A 235 -6.09 0.89 16.22
CA ARG A 235 -6.31 -0.57 16.22
C ARG A 235 -7.77 -0.90 15.88
N SER A 236 -8.74 -0.29 16.54
CA SER A 236 -10.16 -0.55 16.29
C SER A 236 -10.59 -0.25 14.85
N VAL A 237 -10.04 0.82 14.25
CA VAL A 237 -10.28 1.12 12.82
C VAL A 237 -9.69 0.05 11.90
N LEU A 238 -8.48 -0.42 12.21
CA LEU A 238 -7.82 -1.48 11.43
C LEU A 238 -8.55 -2.82 11.54
N GLU A 239 -8.96 -3.21 12.75
CA GLU A 239 -9.75 -4.42 13.00
C GLU A 239 -11.02 -4.42 12.14
N ARG A 240 -11.76 -3.30 12.12
CA ARG A 240 -12.95 -3.16 11.27
C ARG A 240 -12.64 -3.26 9.77
N PHE A 241 -11.50 -2.75 9.30
CA PHE A 241 -11.12 -2.92 7.90
C PHE A 241 -10.82 -4.38 7.56
N PHE A 242 -10.22 -5.13 8.48
CA PHE A 242 -10.00 -6.56 8.28
C PHE A 242 -11.30 -7.38 8.33
N GLU A 243 -12.28 -7.01 9.16
CA GLU A 243 -13.63 -7.59 9.10
C GLU A 243 -14.22 -7.44 7.68
N ILE A 244 -14.11 -6.25 7.07
CA ILE A 244 -14.56 -6.01 5.70
C ILE A 244 -13.76 -6.85 4.70
N ILE A 245 -12.43 -6.88 4.82
CA ILE A 245 -11.55 -7.64 3.92
C ILE A 245 -11.84 -9.14 4.00
N PHE A 246 -12.15 -9.67 5.17
CA PHE A 246 -12.43 -11.09 5.37
C PHE A 246 -13.92 -11.45 5.27
N ASN A 247 -14.79 -10.45 5.08
CA ASN A 247 -16.24 -10.61 4.98
C ASN A 247 -16.87 -11.31 6.20
N ILE A 248 -16.52 -10.83 7.41
CA ILE A 248 -16.99 -11.30 8.72
C ILE A 248 -17.59 -10.17 9.53
#